data_5f7170d7c8c1ac7fc8eacf54d7304035
#
_entry.id   5f7170d7c8c1ac7fc8eacf54d7304035
#
_cell.length_a   1.000
_cell.length_b   1.000
_cell.length_c   1.000
_cell.angle_alpha   90.00
_cell.angle_beta   90.00
_cell.angle_gamma   90.00
#
_symmetry.space_group_name_H-M   'P 1'
#
loop_
_entity.id
_entity.type
_entity.pdbx_description
1 polymer ?
#
loop_
_entity_poly.entity_id
_entity_poly.type
_entity_poly.pdbx_seq_one_letter_code
_entity_poly.pdbx_strand_id
1 'polypeptide(L)'
;SRNLSMGAYNNPWAEMITMVFMLLFGMNFIVFVRLLRGDGWKSFRSAEVGVYWALAAVSMLLIALQILPEYGSFLNALRYSSFQVSSIMSTTGYSSANFALWPQLTHVLLLLLMLIGACAGSTAGGIKVSRMVILSKAMAREIGQAAAPRKVRLMKMDGKLISEQTVRSVLVFLFIYITFLFLGTLAASSDGHDFISSFSAAAS
;
A
#
# COMPACT_ATOMS: atom_id res chain seq x y z
N SER A 1 17.74 11.00 10.74
CA SER A 1 17.56 11.66 12.03
C SER A 1 18.11 10.81 13.15
N ARG A 2 18.77 11.39 14.13
CA ARG A 2 19.34 10.66 15.27
C ARG A 2 18.30 10.00 16.18
N ASN A 3 17.01 10.28 16.00
CA ASN A 3 15.90 9.77 16.80
C ASN A 3 14.78 9.28 15.88
N LEU A 4 14.00 8.31 16.37
CA LEU A 4 12.72 7.90 15.80
C LEU A 4 11.86 9.13 15.54
N SER A 5 11.46 9.40 14.31
CA SER A 5 10.89 10.70 13.90
C SER A 5 9.69 11.14 14.75
N MET A 6 8.65 10.31 14.87
CA MET A 6 7.48 10.58 15.71
C MET A 6 7.62 9.96 17.11
N GLY A 7 8.35 8.86 17.25
CA GLY A 7 8.64 8.25 18.55
C GLY A 7 9.40 9.15 19.52
N ALA A 8 10.13 10.17 19.01
CA ALA A 8 10.81 11.14 19.84
C ALA A 8 9.85 12.04 20.67
N TYR A 9 8.62 12.23 20.19
CA TYR A 9 7.62 13.05 20.89
C TYR A 9 6.93 12.32 22.03
N ASN A 10 7.01 10.98 22.06
CA ASN A 10 6.38 10.07 23.04
C ASN A 10 4.93 10.47 23.40
N ASN A 11 4.18 10.94 22.42
CA ASN A 11 2.80 11.40 22.57
C ASN A 11 1.85 10.55 21.73
N PRO A 12 1.05 9.66 22.37
CA PRO A 12 0.10 8.78 21.66
C PRO A 12 -0.92 9.53 20.81
N TRP A 13 -1.36 10.70 21.23
CA TRP A 13 -2.32 11.51 20.49
C TRP A 13 -1.73 12.06 19.19
N ALA A 14 -0.48 12.53 19.23
CA ALA A 14 0.22 13.01 18.04
C ALA A 14 0.41 11.87 17.01
N GLU A 15 0.76 10.65 17.47
CA GLU A 15 0.87 9.49 16.61
C GLU A 15 -0.48 9.12 15.98
N MET A 16 -1.55 9.10 16.78
CA MET A 16 -2.88 8.75 16.29
C MET A 16 -3.39 9.75 15.25
N ILE A 17 -3.24 11.05 15.51
CA ILE A 17 -3.62 12.09 14.56
C ILE A 17 -2.82 11.95 13.26
N THR A 18 -1.51 11.81 13.34
CA THR A 18 -0.64 11.64 12.17
C THR A 18 -1.03 10.39 11.37
N MET A 19 -1.27 9.25 12.04
CA MET A 19 -1.71 8.00 11.41
C MET A 19 -3.02 8.19 10.63
N VAL A 20 -4.02 8.83 11.23
CA VAL A 20 -5.31 9.09 10.57
C VAL A 20 -5.11 9.95 9.31
N PHE A 21 -4.33 11.02 9.39
CA PHE A 21 -4.05 11.85 8.22
C PHE A 21 -3.25 11.13 7.14
N MET A 22 -2.26 10.30 7.50
CA MET A 22 -1.53 9.45 6.55
C MET A 22 -2.47 8.52 5.78
N LEU A 23 -3.42 7.86 6.47
CA LEU A 23 -4.41 7.01 5.83
C LEU A 23 -5.38 7.81 4.93
N LEU A 24 -5.84 8.96 5.39
CA LEU A 24 -6.74 9.81 4.60
C LEU A 24 -6.07 10.33 3.33
N PHE A 25 -4.84 10.83 3.41
CA PHE A 25 -4.09 11.31 2.25
C PHE A 25 -3.61 10.19 1.32
N GLY A 26 -3.54 8.96 1.81
CA GLY A 26 -3.38 7.76 0.98
C GLY A 26 -4.60 7.43 0.13
N MET A 27 -5.77 8.01 0.40
CA MET A 27 -6.97 7.81 -0.40
C MET A 27 -6.96 8.67 -1.67
N ASN A 28 -7.79 8.29 -2.64
CA ASN A 28 -7.99 9.07 -3.86
C ASN A 28 -8.67 10.42 -3.54
N PHE A 29 -8.04 11.53 -3.93
CA PHE A 29 -8.58 12.88 -3.70
C PHE A 29 -9.95 13.12 -4.33
N ILE A 30 -10.32 12.40 -5.38
CA ILE A 30 -11.66 12.47 -6.00
C ILE A 30 -12.75 12.10 -4.98
N VAL A 31 -12.46 11.20 -4.03
CA VAL A 31 -13.42 10.83 -2.97
C VAL A 31 -13.77 12.04 -2.12
N PHE A 32 -12.78 12.85 -1.73
CA PHE A 32 -13.02 14.06 -0.94
C PHE A 32 -13.78 15.14 -1.74
N VAL A 33 -13.46 15.32 -3.02
CA VAL A 33 -14.19 16.25 -3.89
C VAL A 33 -15.66 15.84 -4.03
N ARG A 34 -15.95 14.54 -4.19
CA ARG A 34 -17.33 14.02 -4.24
C ARG A 34 -18.05 14.20 -2.91
N LEU A 35 -17.36 13.99 -1.80
CA LEU A 35 -17.92 14.20 -0.46
C LEU A 35 -18.35 15.65 -0.28
N LEU A 36 -17.51 16.62 -0.69
CA LEU A 36 -17.81 18.05 -0.66
C LEU A 36 -18.95 18.45 -1.59
N ARG A 37 -19.16 17.71 -2.70
CA ARG A 37 -20.28 17.91 -3.64
C ARG A 37 -21.60 17.31 -3.17
N GLY A 38 -21.63 16.62 -2.03
CA GLY A 38 -22.86 16.06 -1.46
C GLY A 38 -23.18 14.62 -1.86
N ASP A 39 -22.28 13.91 -2.55
CA ASP A 39 -22.47 12.48 -2.89
C ASP A 39 -22.42 11.55 -1.66
N GLY A 40 -22.09 12.09 -0.50
CA GLY A 40 -22.08 11.40 0.79
C GLY A 40 -21.22 10.12 0.79
N TRP A 41 -21.65 9.14 1.57
CA TRP A 41 -20.95 7.86 1.74
C TRP A 41 -20.81 7.01 0.48
N LYS A 42 -21.55 7.30 -0.59
CA LYS A 42 -21.41 6.61 -1.88
C LYS A 42 -20.03 6.80 -2.49
N SER A 43 -19.35 7.91 -2.15
CA SER A 43 -17.99 8.22 -2.63
C SER A 43 -16.94 7.22 -2.14
N PHE A 44 -17.17 6.60 -0.97
CA PHE A 44 -16.26 5.59 -0.39
C PHE A 44 -16.47 4.18 -0.95
N ARG A 45 -17.53 3.95 -1.73
CA ARG A 45 -17.88 2.62 -2.27
C ARG A 45 -17.15 2.27 -3.56
N SER A 46 -16.02 2.90 -3.87
CA SER A 46 -15.18 2.45 -4.99
C SER A 46 -14.43 1.17 -4.64
N ALA A 47 -14.26 0.30 -5.62
CA ALA A 47 -13.51 -0.96 -5.44
C ALA A 47 -12.07 -0.69 -4.98
N GLU A 48 -11.44 0.39 -5.46
CA GLU A 48 -10.11 0.80 -5.06
C GLU A 48 -10.03 1.14 -3.57
N VAL A 49 -10.95 1.98 -3.08
CA VAL A 49 -10.97 2.41 -1.67
C VAL A 49 -11.26 1.21 -0.76
N GLY A 50 -12.17 0.31 -1.16
CA GLY A 50 -12.44 -0.91 -0.41
C GLY A 50 -11.21 -1.80 -0.26
N VAL A 51 -10.47 -2.02 -1.36
CA VAL A 51 -9.22 -2.82 -1.33
C VAL A 51 -8.12 -2.11 -0.53
N TYR A 52 -8.00 -0.79 -0.63
CA TYR A 52 -7.05 -0.01 0.15
C TYR A 52 -7.26 -0.19 1.67
N TRP A 53 -8.48 -0.01 2.15
CA TRP A 53 -8.81 -0.19 3.56
C TRP A 53 -8.68 -1.65 4.02
N ALA A 54 -9.04 -2.61 3.17
CA ALA A 54 -8.85 -4.02 3.46
C ALA A 54 -7.37 -4.38 3.59
N LEU A 55 -6.51 -3.91 2.67
CA LEU A 55 -5.06 -4.11 2.75
C LEU A 55 -4.48 -3.48 4.03
N ALA A 56 -4.87 -2.24 4.34
CA ALA A 56 -4.42 -1.57 5.56
C ALA A 56 -4.84 -2.37 6.81
N ALA A 57 -6.13 -2.67 6.96
CA ALA A 57 -6.66 -3.34 8.14
C ALA A 57 -6.06 -4.75 8.33
N VAL A 58 -5.98 -5.55 7.27
CA VAL A 58 -5.40 -6.89 7.31
C VAL A 58 -3.93 -6.84 7.69
N SER A 59 -3.15 -5.93 7.08
CA SER A 59 -1.73 -5.80 7.39
C SER A 59 -1.50 -5.29 8.81
N MET A 60 -2.28 -4.32 9.29
CA MET A 60 -2.22 -3.84 10.67
C MET A 60 -2.47 -4.97 11.66
N LEU A 61 -3.49 -5.79 11.40
CA LEU A 61 -3.83 -6.91 12.27
C LEU A 61 -2.76 -8.01 12.26
N LEU A 62 -2.29 -8.42 11.07
CA LEU A 62 -1.25 -9.44 10.93
C LEU A 62 0.05 -9.02 11.62
N ILE A 63 0.48 -7.78 11.42
CA ILE A 63 1.69 -7.25 12.07
C ILE A 63 1.47 -7.14 13.57
N ALA A 64 0.31 -6.64 14.05
CA ALA A 64 0.01 -6.55 15.47
C ALA A 64 0.09 -7.92 16.16
N LEU A 65 -0.42 -8.98 15.53
CA LEU A 65 -0.32 -10.34 16.06
C LEU A 65 1.13 -10.85 16.13
N GLN A 66 1.97 -10.50 15.15
CA GLN A 66 3.37 -10.90 15.12
C GLN A 66 4.23 -10.20 16.21
N ILE A 67 3.95 -8.92 16.48
CA ILE A 67 4.71 -8.14 17.46
C ILE A 67 4.09 -8.19 18.87
N LEU A 68 2.94 -8.86 19.03
CA LEU A 68 2.27 -8.99 20.34
C LEU A 68 3.18 -9.52 21.46
N PRO A 69 4.03 -10.55 21.23
CA PRO A 69 4.93 -11.05 22.28
C PRO A 69 5.94 -10.01 22.77
N GLU A 70 6.35 -9.07 21.90
CA GLU A 70 7.34 -8.04 22.21
C GLU A 70 6.74 -6.90 23.04
N TYR A 71 5.50 -6.51 22.74
CA TYR A 71 4.84 -5.36 23.39
C TYR A 71 3.92 -5.74 24.56
N GLY A 72 3.65 -7.01 24.79
CA GLY A 72 2.87 -7.55 25.92
C GLY A 72 1.39 -7.11 25.96
N SER A 73 0.95 -6.18 25.12
CA SER A 73 -0.42 -5.68 25.03
C SER A 73 -0.86 -5.55 23.59
N PHE A 74 -2.04 -6.12 23.28
CA PHE A 74 -2.61 -6.04 21.93
C PHE A 74 -2.86 -4.58 21.48
N LEU A 75 -3.27 -3.69 22.37
CA LEU A 75 -3.49 -2.28 22.04
C LEU A 75 -2.20 -1.57 21.67
N ASN A 76 -1.11 -1.84 22.38
CA ASN A 76 0.20 -1.29 22.03
C ASN A 76 0.71 -1.85 20.70
N ALA A 77 0.64 -3.16 20.52
CA ALA A 77 1.01 -3.80 19.26
C ALA A 77 0.19 -3.23 18.09
N LEU A 78 -1.12 -3.07 18.24
CA LEU A 78 -1.99 -2.48 17.23
C LEU A 78 -1.63 -1.00 16.94
N ARG A 79 -1.31 -0.21 17.96
CA ARG A 79 -0.89 1.18 17.79
C ARG A 79 0.37 1.28 16.94
N TYR A 80 1.42 0.54 17.26
CA TYR A 80 2.69 0.59 16.54
C TYR A 80 2.57 0.00 15.13
N SER A 81 1.85 -1.12 14.97
CA SER A 81 1.61 -1.72 13.65
C SER A 81 0.81 -0.78 12.75
N SER A 82 -0.25 -0.16 13.28
CA SER A 82 -1.10 0.77 12.52
C SER A 82 -0.34 2.01 12.07
N PHE A 83 0.49 2.56 12.94
CA PHE A 83 1.34 3.70 12.59
C PHE A 83 2.30 3.34 11.46
N GLN A 84 3.00 2.19 11.59
CA GLN A 84 4.00 1.78 10.60
C GLN A 84 3.38 1.42 9.25
N VAL A 85 2.25 0.70 9.24
CA VAL A 85 1.50 0.39 8.01
C VAL A 85 1.04 1.67 7.32
N SER A 86 0.46 2.62 8.07
CA SER A 86 0.00 3.91 7.52
C SER A 86 1.14 4.70 6.90
N SER A 87 2.28 4.75 7.58
CA SER A 87 3.48 5.46 7.13
C SER A 87 4.05 4.87 5.85
N ILE A 88 4.14 3.54 5.76
CA ILE A 88 4.67 2.85 4.59
C ILE A 88 3.69 2.95 3.41
N MET A 89 2.39 2.69 3.61
CA MET A 89 1.40 2.76 2.54
C MET A 89 1.25 4.17 1.95
N SER A 90 1.37 5.20 2.79
CA SER A 90 1.29 6.59 2.34
C SER A 90 2.63 7.14 1.83
N THR A 91 3.69 6.33 1.86
CA THR A 91 5.07 6.73 1.52
C THR A 91 5.56 7.96 2.30
N THR A 92 5.10 8.13 3.54
CA THR A 92 5.50 9.25 4.41
C THR A 92 6.86 8.99 5.07
N GLY A 93 7.18 7.74 5.42
CA GLY A 93 8.47 7.35 5.98
C GLY A 93 8.67 7.72 7.46
N TYR A 94 7.61 8.11 8.18
CA TYR A 94 7.70 8.32 9.64
C TYR A 94 7.72 6.99 10.39
N SER A 95 8.43 6.94 11.52
CA SER A 95 8.41 5.79 12.40
C SER A 95 8.16 6.19 13.86
N SER A 96 7.40 5.37 14.57
CA SER A 96 7.11 5.52 16.00
C SER A 96 7.86 4.49 16.86
N ALA A 97 8.34 3.40 16.24
CA ALA A 97 9.07 2.31 16.88
C ALA A 97 10.26 1.86 16.02
N ASN A 98 11.20 1.17 16.63
CA ASN A 98 12.30 0.55 15.89
C ASN A 98 11.85 -0.77 15.26
N PHE A 99 11.22 -0.68 14.08
CA PHE A 99 10.72 -1.85 13.35
C PHE A 99 11.83 -2.77 12.82
N ALA A 100 13.11 -2.36 12.85
CA ALA A 100 14.21 -3.22 12.44
C ALA A 100 14.37 -4.47 13.34
N LEU A 101 13.86 -4.41 14.57
CA LEU A 101 13.86 -5.53 15.51
C LEU A 101 12.68 -6.48 15.36
N TRP A 102 11.68 -6.12 14.53
CA TRP A 102 10.47 -6.90 14.38
C TRP A 102 10.71 -8.21 13.62
N PRO A 103 9.79 -9.20 13.73
CA PRO A 103 9.92 -10.48 13.02
C PRO A 103 10.06 -10.31 11.50
N GLN A 104 10.80 -11.21 10.85
CA GLN A 104 11.08 -11.13 9.40
C GLN A 104 9.82 -11.07 8.54
N LEU A 105 8.75 -11.78 8.93
CA LEU A 105 7.47 -11.73 8.22
C LEU A 105 6.90 -10.30 8.15
N THR A 106 7.08 -9.52 9.22
CA THR A 106 6.66 -8.11 9.26
C THR A 106 7.40 -7.27 8.23
N HIS A 107 8.72 -7.47 8.08
CA HIS A 107 9.49 -6.76 7.06
C HIS A 107 9.01 -7.09 5.64
N VAL A 108 8.73 -8.38 5.36
CA VAL A 108 8.17 -8.78 4.05
C VAL A 108 6.81 -8.12 3.80
N LEU A 109 5.92 -8.10 4.78
CA LEU A 109 4.62 -7.42 4.66
C LEU A 109 4.78 -5.92 4.40
N LEU A 110 5.66 -5.24 5.14
CA LEU A 110 5.94 -3.82 4.94
C LEU A 110 6.54 -3.52 3.56
N LEU A 111 7.45 -4.36 3.07
CA LEU A 111 7.99 -4.26 1.71
C LEU A 111 6.91 -4.42 0.63
N LEU A 112 6.02 -5.40 0.78
CA LEU A 112 4.90 -5.59 -0.13
C LEU A 112 3.97 -4.36 -0.14
N LEU A 113 3.65 -3.80 1.03
CA LEU A 113 2.84 -2.60 1.14
C LEU A 113 3.51 -1.39 0.50
N MET A 114 4.83 -1.26 0.64
CA MET A 114 5.62 -0.20 0.01
C MET A 114 5.57 -0.27 -1.52
N LEU A 115 5.66 -1.48 -2.10
CA LEU A 115 5.54 -1.70 -3.54
C LEU A 115 4.13 -1.38 -4.05
N ILE A 116 3.09 -1.82 -3.32
CA ILE A 116 1.69 -1.56 -3.69
C ILE A 116 1.37 -0.07 -3.58
N GLY A 117 1.80 0.56 -2.50
CA GLY A 117 1.50 1.96 -2.21
C GLY A 117 0.03 2.19 -1.83
N ALA A 118 -0.49 3.36 -2.18
CA ALA A 118 -1.86 3.77 -1.85
C ALA A 118 -2.76 3.91 -3.09
N CYS A 119 -3.88 4.62 -2.98
CA CYS A 119 -4.84 4.81 -4.10
C CYS A 119 -4.25 5.66 -5.23
N ALA A 120 -4.77 5.48 -6.44
CA ALA A 120 -4.50 6.39 -7.55
C ALA A 120 -5.05 7.79 -7.24
N GLY A 121 -4.32 8.83 -7.64
CA GLY A 121 -4.69 10.22 -7.30
C GLY A 121 -4.53 10.55 -5.80
N SER A 122 -3.70 9.79 -5.07
CA SER A 122 -3.20 10.13 -3.74
C SER A 122 -1.78 10.69 -3.84
N THR A 123 -1.25 11.19 -2.72
CA THR A 123 0.13 11.70 -2.61
C THR A 123 1.20 10.62 -2.58
N ALA A 124 0.84 9.35 -2.33
CA ALA A 124 1.76 8.24 -2.16
C ALA A 124 2.42 7.78 -3.48
N GLY A 125 3.57 7.16 -3.41
CA GLY A 125 4.26 6.46 -4.50
C GLY A 125 3.73 5.04 -4.79
N GLY A 126 4.57 4.19 -5.38
CA GLY A 126 4.30 2.77 -5.65
C GLY A 126 3.43 2.49 -6.87
N ILE A 127 3.05 1.21 -7.04
CA ILE A 127 2.28 0.69 -8.20
C ILE A 127 0.86 1.25 -8.23
N LYS A 128 0.28 1.57 -7.08
CA LYS A 128 -1.10 2.00 -6.80
C LYS A 128 -2.10 0.85 -6.75
N VAL A 129 -2.97 0.92 -5.74
CA VAL A 129 -4.02 -0.09 -5.50
C VAL A 129 -4.93 -0.29 -6.70
N SER A 130 -5.30 0.78 -7.43
CA SER A 130 -6.14 0.69 -8.63
C SER A 130 -5.55 -0.22 -9.71
N ARG A 131 -4.22 -0.12 -9.95
CA ARG A 131 -3.55 -0.98 -10.93
C ARG A 131 -3.51 -2.43 -10.47
N MET A 132 -3.30 -2.68 -9.17
CA MET A 132 -3.39 -4.03 -8.61
C MET A 132 -4.78 -4.63 -8.78
N VAL A 133 -5.85 -3.85 -8.58
CA VAL A 133 -7.24 -4.29 -8.81
C VAL A 133 -7.47 -4.60 -10.30
N ILE A 134 -6.98 -3.76 -11.22
CA ILE A 134 -7.11 -3.99 -12.67
C ILE A 134 -6.36 -5.27 -13.07
N LEU A 135 -5.13 -5.46 -12.61
CA LEU A 135 -4.33 -6.65 -12.89
C LEU A 135 -4.98 -7.93 -12.35
N SER A 136 -5.47 -7.91 -11.11
CA SER A 136 -6.17 -9.05 -10.50
C SER A 136 -7.42 -9.44 -11.31
N LYS A 137 -8.19 -8.46 -11.77
CA LYS A 137 -9.36 -8.69 -12.63
C LYS A 137 -8.98 -9.20 -14.02
N ALA A 138 -7.89 -8.68 -14.60
CA ALA A 138 -7.36 -9.15 -15.87
C ALA A 138 -6.90 -10.61 -15.78
N MET A 139 -6.15 -10.96 -14.74
CA MET A 139 -5.75 -12.36 -14.47
C MET A 139 -6.97 -13.28 -14.30
N ALA A 140 -7.95 -12.88 -13.49
CA ALA A 140 -9.15 -13.65 -13.27
C ALA A 140 -9.96 -13.85 -14.57
N ARG A 141 -9.97 -12.84 -15.46
CA ARG A 141 -10.58 -12.94 -16.80
C ARG A 141 -9.84 -13.94 -17.67
N GLU A 142 -8.51 -13.85 -17.78
CA GLU A 142 -7.69 -14.74 -18.61
C GLU A 142 -7.83 -16.20 -18.16
N ILE A 143 -7.72 -16.46 -16.84
CA ILE A 143 -7.93 -17.79 -16.28
C ILE A 143 -9.35 -18.29 -16.59
N GLY A 144 -10.35 -17.43 -16.41
CA GLY A 144 -11.73 -17.80 -16.69
C GLY A 144 -12.04 -17.98 -18.20
N GLN A 145 -11.30 -17.32 -19.08
CA GLN A 145 -11.44 -17.46 -20.53
C GLN A 145 -10.74 -18.74 -21.03
N ALA A 146 -9.61 -19.09 -20.41
CA ALA A 146 -8.95 -20.39 -20.66
C ALA A 146 -9.86 -21.58 -20.30
N ALA A 147 -10.61 -21.47 -19.20
CA ALA A 147 -11.57 -22.48 -18.77
C ALA A 147 -12.87 -22.53 -19.62
N ALA A 148 -13.26 -21.42 -20.24
CA ALA A 148 -14.48 -21.32 -21.05
C ALA A 148 -14.26 -20.38 -22.27
N PRO A 149 -13.58 -20.84 -23.34
CA PRO A 149 -13.14 -20.00 -24.46
C PRO A 149 -14.27 -19.29 -25.24
N ARG A 150 -15.48 -19.83 -25.21
CA ARG A 150 -16.64 -19.28 -25.93
C ARG A 150 -17.36 -18.16 -25.17
N LYS A 151 -17.01 -17.89 -23.90
CA LYS A 151 -17.64 -16.83 -23.09
C LYS A 151 -16.83 -15.53 -23.16
N VAL A 152 -17.38 -14.50 -23.76
CA VAL A 152 -16.80 -13.14 -23.70
C VAL A 152 -17.00 -12.60 -22.29
N ARG A 153 -15.92 -12.34 -21.57
CA ARG A 153 -15.94 -11.76 -20.22
C ARG A 153 -15.51 -10.30 -20.26
N LEU A 154 -16.45 -9.41 -20.01
CA LEU A 154 -16.20 -7.98 -19.91
C LEU A 154 -15.69 -7.63 -18.49
N MET A 155 -14.60 -6.86 -18.41
CA MET A 155 -14.11 -6.35 -17.14
C MET A 155 -14.80 -5.06 -16.77
N LYS A 156 -15.31 -4.99 -15.53
CA LYS A 156 -15.93 -3.79 -14.98
C LYS A 156 -15.25 -3.38 -13.66
N MET A 157 -15.07 -2.07 -13.47
CA MET A 157 -14.65 -1.47 -12.22
C MET A 157 -15.56 -0.28 -11.92
N ASP A 158 -16.18 -0.29 -10.74
CA ASP A 158 -17.14 0.75 -10.31
C ASP A 158 -18.25 1.01 -11.34
N GLY A 159 -18.78 -0.06 -11.97
CA GLY A 159 -19.83 0.00 -12.97
C GLY A 159 -19.38 0.40 -14.39
N LYS A 160 -18.10 0.79 -14.57
CA LYS A 160 -17.55 1.18 -15.88
C LYS A 160 -16.76 0.03 -16.50
N LEU A 161 -16.85 -0.11 -17.82
CA LEU A 161 -16.04 -1.06 -18.59
C LEU A 161 -14.58 -0.60 -18.59
N ILE A 162 -13.67 -1.54 -18.31
CA ILE A 162 -12.23 -1.32 -18.45
C ILE A 162 -11.85 -1.69 -19.88
N SER A 163 -11.26 -0.75 -20.62
CA SER A 163 -10.77 -1.00 -21.97
C SER A 163 -9.50 -1.86 -21.98
N GLU A 164 -9.30 -2.64 -23.03
CA GLU A 164 -8.06 -3.39 -23.25
C GLU A 164 -6.82 -2.49 -23.28
N GLN A 165 -6.98 -1.27 -23.79
CA GLN A 165 -5.92 -0.27 -23.80
C GLN A 165 -5.49 0.09 -22.36
N THR A 166 -6.45 0.23 -21.44
CA THR A 166 -6.14 0.49 -20.02
C THR A 166 -5.34 -0.66 -19.40
N VAL A 167 -5.73 -1.91 -19.68
CA VAL A 167 -5.00 -3.10 -19.18
C VAL A 167 -3.58 -3.12 -19.72
N ARG A 168 -3.42 -2.89 -21.03
CA ARG A 168 -2.09 -2.82 -21.67
C ARG A 168 -1.23 -1.72 -21.06
N SER A 169 -1.78 -0.52 -20.83
CA SER A 169 -1.06 0.58 -20.20
C SER A 169 -0.59 0.24 -18.79
N VAL A 170 -1.41 -0.48 -18.01
CA VAL A 170 -1.05 -0.94 -16.66
C VAL A 170 0.08 -1.98 -16.72
N LEU A 171 0.05 -2.91 -17.68
CA LEU A 171 1.11 -3.91 -17.86
C LEU A 171 2.44 -3.25 -18.26
N VAL A 172 2.41 -2.31 -19.22
CA VAL A 172 3.60 -1.56 -19.63
C VAL A 172 4.16 -0.77 -18.45
N PHE A 173 3.31 -0.09 -17.68
CA PHE A 173 3.74 0.61 -16.48
C PHE A 173 4.42 -0.34 -15.48
N LEU A 174 3.82 -1.51 -15.22
CA LEU A 174 4.37 -2.49 -14.29
C LEU A 174 5.76 -2.99 -14.75
N PHE A 175 5.91 -3.26 -16.05
CA PHE A 175 7.19 -3.68 -16.62
C PHE A 175 8.26 -2.60 -16.42
N ILE A 176 7.94 -1.34 -16.75
CA ILE A 176 8.84 -0.20 -16.55
C ILE A 176 9.18 -0.04 -15.06
N TYR A 177 8.20 -0.09 -14.18
CA TYR A 177 8.39 0.03 -12.73
C TYR A 177 9.35 -1.03 -12.18
N ILE A 178 9.14 -2.31 -12.56
CA ILE A 178 10.02 -3.42 -12.14
C ILE A 178 11.44 -3.21 -12.69
N THR A 179 11.58 -2.76 -13.94
CA THR A 179 12.89 -2.49 -14.55
C THR A 179 13.64 -1.40 -13.77
N PHE A 180 12.98 -0.28 -13.47
CA PHE A 180 13.61 0.80 -12.71
C PHE A 180 13.91 0.39 -11.25
N LEU A 181 13.03 -0.37 -10.63
CA LEU A 181 13.25 -0.92 -9.30
C LEU A 181 14.51 -1.81 -9.28
N PHE A 182 14.67 -2.65 -10.30
CA PHE A 182 15.84 -3.54 -10.41
C PHE A 182 17.13 -2.75 -10.65
N LEU A 183 17.11 -1.79 -11.56
CA LEU A 183 18.25 -0.91 -11.83
C LEU A 183 18.62 -0.07 -10.61
N GLY A 184 17.63 0.49 -9.89
CA GLY A 184 17.85 1.23 -8.65
C GLY A 184 18.45 0.37 -7.55
N THR A 185 17.95 -0.88 -7.40
CA THR A 185 18.51 -1.84 -6.45
C THR A 185 19.97 -2.18 -6.77
N LEU A 186 20.29 -2.42 -8.04
CA LEU A 186 21.68 -2.67 -8.49
C LEU A 186 22.58 -1.47 -8.20
N ALA A 187 22.12 -0.26 -8.51
CA ALA A 187 22.86 0.96 -8.22
C ALA A 187 23.12 1.13 -6.71
N ALA A 188 22.09 0.95 -5.88
CA ALA A 188 22.22 1.05 -4.43
C ALA A 188 23.10 -0.07 -3.82
N SER A 189 23.10 -1.26 -4.42
CA SER A 189 23.95 -2.38 -3.97
C SER A 189 25.43 -2.15 -4.25
N SER A 190 25.78 -1.28 -5.21
CA SER A 190 27.19 -0.95 -5.52
C SER A 190 27.90 -0.25 -4.36
N ASP A 191 27.14 0.38 -3.46
CA ASP A 191 27.68 1.06 -2.27
C ASP A 191 27.93 0.10 -1.08
N GLY A 192 27.82 -1.22 -1.29
CA GLY A 192 28.10 -2.24 -0.28
C GLY A 192 26.98 -2.47 0.74
N HIS A 193 25.78 -1.96 0.48
CA HIS A 193 24.61 -2.20 1.34
C HIS A 193 24.02 -3.59 1.12
N ASP A 194 23.39 -4.13 2.19
CA ASP A 194 22.64 -5.38 2.11
C ASP A 194 21.48 -5.29 1.11
N PHE A 195 21.15 -6.42 0.47
CA PHE A 195 20.11 -6.50 -0.58
C PHE A 195 18.77 -5.91 -0.14
N ILE A 196 18.31 -6.22 1.09
CA ILE A 196 17.03 -5.72 1.60
C ILE A 196 17.06 -4.19 1.73
N SER A 197 18.16 -3.63 2.22
CA SER A 197 18.35 -2.19 2.36
C SER A 197 18.38 -1.50 1.01
N SER A 198 19.12 -2.04 0.03
CA SER A 198 19.20 -1.52 -1.34
C SER A 198 17.86 -1.60 -2.05
N PHE A 199 17.13 -2.70 -1.91
CA PHE A 199 15.81 -2.89 -2.48
C PHE A 199 14.77 -1.94 -1.89
N SER A 200 14.77 -1.78 -0.55
CA SER A 200 13.84 -0.86 0.10
C SER A 200 14.14 0.60 -0.25
N ALA A 201 15.41 0.97 -0.36
CA ALA A 201 15.82 2.31 -0.82
C ALA A 201 15.40 2.60 -2.26
N ALA A 202 15.48 1.60 -3.16
CA ALA A 202 15.05 1.75 -4.54
C ALA A 202 13.51 1.79 -4.70
N ALA A 203 12.78 1.21 -3.74
CA ALA A 203 11.31 1.15 -3.77
C ALA A 203 10.63 2.34 -3.08
N SER A 204 11.37 3.11 -2.24
CA SER A 204 10.87 4.29 -1.54
C SER A 204 10.96 5.55 -2.39
#